data_f1ddcdf31763d8a71dbdb252f684081f
#
_entry.id   f1ddcdf31763d8a71dbdb252f684081f
#
_cell.length_a   1.000
_cell.length_b   1.000
_cell.length_c   1.000
_cell.angle_alpha   90.00
_cell.angle_beta   90.00
_cell.angle_gamma   90.00
#
_symmetry.space_group_name_H-M   'P 1'
#
loop_
_entity.id
_entity.type
_entity.pdbx_description
1 polymer ?
#
loop_
_entity_poly.entity_id
_entity_poly.type
_entity_poly.pdbx_seq_one_letter_code
_entity_poly.pdbx_strand_id
1 'polypeptide(L)'
;VGVPSEYIRVCSAEAEIELTDDGVTDASLDQVQDAAAEQLKIAEQGWLVLHRSPAWFQVDDGKKTMEPSGHGSKLRACTSFILADPQFIADAKEILGALKLTILGFLSSTLGESLLLLSIEDRDRVSVLIDCGYLNTEISVIRGEAIVSHKVLDMGGGHITADLATQLRIPMRAAEQIKRSYVFNPDEFDQENMAEVYDARGRRLSFPREVVRECVEKTMNELCGLIDTTLKNDAVEFLGARSQIYLTGGGISMMRGARDYLSEKVGMPVKASAPKTAKMNSPVYSSALGLIDITFDSIERHDADDDSFGSKLTGFLKKKK
;
A
#
# COMPACT_ATOMS: atom_id res chain seq x y z
N VAL A 1 11.23 4.55 11.48
CA VAL A 1 11.76 3.85 10.30
C VAL A 1 10.61 3.18 9.56
N GLY A 2 10.44 3.52 8.26
CA GLY A 2 9.50 2.82 7.39
C GLY A 2 10.05 1.45 6.98
N VAL A 3 9.23 0.41 7.11
CA VAL A 3 9.55 -0.92 6.59
C VAL A 3 8.97 -1.03 5.19
N PRO A 4 9.81 -1.31 4.16
CA PRO A 4 9.33 -1.47 2.79
C PRO A 4 8.44 -2.71 2.64
N SER A 5 7.59 -2.70 1.63
CA SER A 5 6.58 -3.72 1.38
C SER A 5 7.15 -5.13 1.14
N GLU A 6 8.35 -5.22 0.58
CA GLU A 6 9.04 -6.49 0.34
C GLU A 6 9.45 -7.21 1.65
N TYR A 7 9.54 -6.46 2.75
CA TYR A 7 9.93 -6.97 4.07
C TYR A 7 8.74 -7.05 5.03
N ILE A 8 7.51 -6.92 4.54
CA ILE A 8 6.31 -7.13 5.35
C ILE A 8 5.51 -8.34 4.87
N ARG A 9 4.75 -8.88 5.82
CA ARG A 9 3.71 -9.88 5.56
C ARG A 9 2.43 -9.41 6.24
N VAL A 10 1.32 -9.54 5.55
CA VAL A 10 -0.01 -9.23 6.08
C VAL A 10 -0.77 -10.53 6.27
N CYS A 11 -1.41 -10.68 7.42
CA CYS A 11 -2.35 -11.76 7.69
C CYS A 11 -3.52 -11.22 8.52
N SER A 12 -4.72 -11.76 8.28
CA SER A 12 -5.94 -11.35 8.98
C SER A 12 -6.76 -12.57 9.40
N ALA A 13 -7.48 -12.45 10.50
CA ALA A 13 -8.45 -13.45 10.94
C ALA A 13 -9.69 -12.80 11.55
N GLU A 14 -10.81 -13.52 11.44
CA GLU A 14 -12.02 -13.22 12.19
C GLU A 14 -12.01 -14.00 13.49
N ALA A 15 -12.28 -13.34 14.61
CA ALA A 15 -12.44 -13.95 15.92
C ALA A 15 -13.75 -13.51 16.58
N GLU A 16 -14.20 -14.29 17.56
CA GLU A 16 -15.42 -14.05 18.32
C GLU A 16 -15.14 -14.28 19.80
N ILE A 17 -15.68 -13.42 20.66
CA ILE A 17 -15.68 -13.59 22.11
C ILE A 17 -17.10 -13.39 22.66
N GLU A 18 -17.38 -13.94 23.83
CA GLU A 18 -18.59 -13.61 24.58
C GLU A 18 -18.41 -12.27 25.31
N LEU A 19 -19.45 -11.42 25.28
CA LEU A 19 -19.48 -10.17 26.03
C LEU A 19 -20.01 -10.41 27.44
N THR A 20 -19.49 -9.66 28.39
CA THR A 20 -20.02 -9.57 29.75
C THR A 20 -21.22 -8.60 29.82
N ASP A 21 -21.87 -8.51 30.98
CA ASP A 21 -22.98 -7.59 31.22
C ASP A 21 -22.60 -6.11 31.01
N ASP A 22 -21.32 -5.77 31.05
CA ASP A 22 -20.81 -4.40 30.80
C ASP A 22 -20.90 -4.02 29.29
N GLY A 23 -21.17 -4.98 28.43
CA GLY A 23 -21.23 -4.77 26.98
C GLY A 23 -19.86 -4.57 26.32
N VAL A 24 -19.81 -3.72 25.28
CA VAL A 24 -18.56 -3.41 24.57
C VAL A 24 -17.71 -2.46 25.39
N THR A 25 -16.49 -2.87 25.70
CA THR A 25 -15.47 -2.11 26.43
C THR A 25 -14.13 -2.17 25.68
N ASP A 26 -13.18 -1.28 25.98
CA ASP A 26 -11.83 -1.33 25.40
C ASP A 26 -11.16 -2.70 25.67
N ALA A 27 -11.38 -3.26 26.87
CA ALA A 27 -10.87 -4.59 27.20
C ALA A 27 -11.46 -5.69 26.29
N SER A 28 -12.75 -5.63 25.95
CA SER A 28 -13.37 -6.60 25.05
C SER A 28 -12.89 -6.40 23.59
N LEU A 29 -12.61 -5.16 23.18
CA LEU A 29 -12.00 -4.89 21.86
C LEU A 29 -10.59 -5.46 21.77
N ASP A 30 -9.78 -5.32 22.80
CA ASP A 30 -8.44 -5.93 22.85
C ASP A 30 -8.53 -7.46 22.88
N GLN A 31 -9.42 -8.02 23.70
CA GLN A 31 -9.59 -9.47 23.83
C GLN A 31 -9.98 -10.15 22.51
N VAL A 32 -10.90 -9.60 21.73
CA VAL A 32 -11.28 -10.18 20.44
C VAL A 32 -10.15 -10.12 19.41
N GLN A 33 -9.34 -9.07 19.46
CA GLN A 33 -8.15 -8.96 18.60
C GLN A 33 -7.03 -9.92 19.05
N ASP A 34 -6.86 -10.15 20.36
CA ASP A 34 -5.92 -11.15 20.90
C ASP A 34 -6.34 -12.57 20.46
N ALA A 35 -7.64 -12.87 20.49
CA ALA A 35 -8.15 -14.15 19.98
C ALA A 35 -7.84 -14.35 18.48
N ALA A 36 -7.91 -13.30 17.66
CA ALA A 36 -7.48 -13.36 16.26
C ALA A 36 -5.97 -13.63 16.11
N ALA A 37 -5.14 -13.02 16.98
CA ALA A 37 -3.70 -13.27 16.99
C ALA A 37 -3.35 -14.72 17.36
N GLU A 38 -4.08 -15.30 18.31
CA GLU A 38 -3.93 -16.70 18.71
C GLU A 38 -4.29 -17.66 17.57
N GLN A 39 -5.40 -17.43 16.86
CA GLN A 39 -5.79 -18.25 15.69
C GLN A 39 -4.72 -18.26 14.61
N LEU A 40 -4.09 -17.13 14.35
CA LEU A 40 -3.02 -16.96 13.37
C LEU A 40 -1.65 -17.44 13.90
N LYS A 41 -1.57 -17.79 15.18
CA LYS A 41 -0.31 -18.17 15.84
C LYS A 41 0.80 -17.13 15.62
N ILE A 42 0.44 -15.85 15.72
CA ILE A 42 1.36 -14.74 15.44
C ILE A 42 2.64 -14.85 16.24
N ALA A 43 2.55 -15.23 17.52
CA ALA A 43 3.71 -15.38 18.39
C ALA A 43 4.70 -16.48 17.95
N GLU A 44 4.22 -17.50 17.19
CA GLU A 44 5.02 -18.62 16.71
C GLU A 44 5.72 -18.33 15.37
N GLN A 45 5.29 -17.31 14.65
CA GLN A 45 5.82 -17.00 13.30
C GLN A 45 7.24 -16.43 13.32
N GLY A 46 7.72 -15.92 14.45
CA GLY A 46 9.06 -15.35 14.60
C GLY A 46 9.26 -13.99 13.93
N TRP A 47 8.19 -13.42 13.34
CA TRP A 47 8.19 -12.10 12.74
C TRP A 47 7.81 -11.02 13.77
N LEU A 48 8.25 -9.76 13.53
CA LEU A 48 7.91 -8.64 14.41
C LEU A 48 6.56 -8.06 14.00
N VAL A 49 5.62 -7.96 14.94
CA VAL A 49 4.36 -7.24 14.71
C VAL A 49 4.64 -5.75 14.64
N LEU A 50 4.38 -5.11 13.49
CA LEU A 50 4.44 -3.67 13.30
C LEU A 50 3.11 -3.01 13.68
N HIS A 51 2.01 -3.57 13.18
CA HIS A 51 0.66 -3.04 13.39
C HIS A 51 -0.32 -4.17 13.65
N ARG A 52 -1.27 -3.89 14.52
CA ARG A 52 -2.50 -4.66 14.76
C ARG A 52 -3.66 -3.71 14.54
N SER A 53 -4.44 -3.95 13.52
CA SER A 53 -5.50 -3.03 13.09
C SER A 53 -6.80 -3.75 12.84
N PRO A 54 -7.94 -3.25 13.36
CA PRO A 54 -9.24 -3.81 13.05
C PRO A 54 -9.69 -3.42 11.64
N ALA A 55 -10.26 -4.39 10.92
CA ALA A 55 -10.97 -4.15 9.68
C ALA A 55 -12.44 -3.82 9.94
N TRP A 56 -13.02 -4.41 10.97
CA TRP A 56 -14.38 -4.16 11.46
C TRP A 56 -14.62 -4.90 12.78
N PHE A 57 -15.64 -4.43 13.49
CA PHE A 57 -16.26 -5.09 14.64
C PHE A 57 -17.74 -5.33 14.38
N GLN A 58 -18.34 -6.30 15.09
CA GLN A 58 -19.76 -6.62 14.99
C GLN A 58 -20.24 -7.17 16.34
N VAL A 59 -21.31 -6.57 16.87
CA VAL A 59 -22.00 -7.07 18.07
C VAL A 59 -23.18 -7.92 17.60
N ASP A 60 -23.25 -9.17 18.04
CA ASP A 60 -24.23 -10.18 17.62
C ASP A 60 -24.37 -10.23 16.08
N ASP A 61 -25.59 -10.15 15.55
CA ASP A 61 -25.88 -10.07 14.11
C ASP A 61 -26.04 -8.64 13.60
N GLY A 62 -25.50 -7.65 14.35
CA GLY A 62 -25.56 -6.23 14.01
C GLY A 62 -24.73 -5.86 12.79
N LYS A 63 -24.67 -4.57 12.48
CA LYS A 63 -23.85 -4.04 11.39
C LYS A 63 -22.37 -4.12 11.73
N LYS A 64 -21.54 -4.46 10.73
CA LYS A 64 -20.07 -4.31 10.82
C LYS A 64 -19.72 -2.82 10.86
N THR A 65 -18.95 -2.40 11.87
CA THR A 65 -18.58 -1.00 12.13
C THR A 65 -17.17 -0.90 12.71
N MET A 66 -16.55 0.28 12.63
CA MET A 66 -15.29 0.57 13.31
C MET A 66 -15.52 1.02 14.78
N GLU A 67 -16.70 1.51 15.09
CA GLU A 67 -17.08 2.02 16.43
C GLU A 67 -18.21 1.16 17.01
N PRO A 68 -17.92 -0.05 17.51
CA PRO A 68 -18.92 -0.89 18.13
C PRO A 68 -19.30 -0.31 19.51
N SER A 69 -20.56 -0.38 19.85
CA SER A 69 -21.06 0.13 21.14
C SER A 69 -22.31 -0.63 21.56
N GLY A 70 -22.65 -0.52 22.85
CA GLY A 70 -23.86 -1.09 23.43
C GLY A 70 -23.66 -2.46 24.05
N HIS A 71 -24.78 -3.12 24.35
CA HIS A 71 -24.83 -4.44 24.98
C HIS A 71 -25.14 -5.49 23.91
N GLY A 72 -24.64 -6.69 24.11
CA GLY A 72 -24.88 -7.86 23.26
C GLY A 72 -24.31 -9.10 23.92
N SER A 73 -24.49 -10.25 23.30
CA SER A 73 -23.98 -11.52 23.79
C SER A 73 -22.58 -11.82 23.26
N LYS A 74 -22.28 -11.34 22.05
CA LYS A 74 -21.06 -11.69 21.35
C LYS A 74 -20.47 -10.48 20.63
N LEU A 75 -19.13 -10.42 20.64
CA LEU A 75 -18.36 -9.48 19.84
C LEU A 75 -17.50 -10.25 18.85
N ARG A 76 -17.65 -9.94 17.56
CA ARG A 76 -16.81 -10.44 16.47
C ARG A 76 -15.94 -9.31 15.94
N ALA A 77 -14.74 -9.64 15.53
CA ALA A 77 -13.87 -8.71 14.84
C ALA A 77 -13.10 -9.41 13.72
N CYS A 78 -12.77 -8.67 12.68
CA CYS A 78 -11.71 -9.03 11.74
C CYS A 78 -10.50 -8.17 12.06
N THR A 79 -9.40 -8.79 12.45
CA THR A 79 -8.16 -8.10 12.80
C THR A 79 -7.06 -8.49 11.83
N SER A 80 -6.33 -7.50 11.36
CA SER A 80 -5.14 -7.65 10.52
C SER A 80 -3.87 -7.37 11.32
N PHE A 81 -2.84 -8.13 10.98
CA PHE A 81 -1.48 -8.00 11.52
C PHE A 81 -0.51 -7.74 10.38
N ILE A 82 0.25 -6.67 10.48
CA ILE A 82 1.37 -6.39 9.59
C ILE A 82 2.63 -6.79 10.33
N LEU A 83 3.34 -7.75 9.77
CA LEU A 83 4.53 -8.36 10.34
C LEU A 83 5.75 -7.94 9.53
N ALA A 84 6.85 -7.62 10.20
CA ALA A 84 8.13 -7.30 9.58
C ALA A 84 9.12 -8.45 9.65
N ASP A 85 9.94 -8.57 8.61
CA ASP A 85 11.06 -9.48 8.56
C ASP A 85 12.07 -9.14 9.67
N PRO A 86 12.37 -10.05 10.60
CA PRO A 86 13.32 -9.80 11.69
C PRO A 86 14.74 -9.49 11.19
N GLN A 87 15.15 -10.01 10.02
CA GLN A 87 16.46 -9.71 9.46
C GLN A 87 16.54 -8.25 9.03
N PHE A 88 15.52 -7.72 8.31
CA PHE A 88 15.44 -6.30 7.96
C PHE A 88 15.54 -5.41 9.21
N ILE A 89 14.81 -5.77 10.26
CA ILE A 89 14.82 -5.02 11.53
C ILE A 89 16.21 -5.03 12.18
N ALA A 90 16.91 -6.18 12.15
CA ALA A 90 18.27 -6.30 12.70
C ALA A 90 19.26 -5.45 11.90
N ASP A 91 19.24 -5.54 10.57
CA ASP A 91 20.14 -4.80 9.68
C ASP A 91 19.92 -3.28 9.80
N ALA A 92 18.64 -2.85 9.84
CA ALA A 92 18.31 -1.44 10.03
C ALA A 92 18.82 -0.89 11.39
N LYS A 93 18.70 -1.68 12.47
CA LYS A 93 19.23 -1.31 13.78
C LYS A 93 20.76 -1.19 13.77
N GLU A 94 21.45 -2.11 13.11
CA GLU A 94 22.91 -2.08 13.00
C GLU A 94 23.38 -0.84 12.21
N ILE A 95 22.81 -0.60 11.01
CA ILE A 95 23.19 0.51 10.15
C ILE A 95 22.92 1.85 10.82
N LEU A 96 21.72 2.05 11.37
CA LEU A 96 21.35 3.33 11.99
C LEU A 96 22.10 3.55 13.31
N GLY A 97 22.37 2.47 14.06
CA GLY A 97 23.20 2.51 15.26
C GLY A 97 24.63 2.94 14.96
N ALA A 98 25.24 2.43 13.87
CA ALA A 98 26.56 2.86 13.41
C ALA A 98 26.60 4.36 13.03
N LEU A 99 25.48 4.88 12.54
CA LEU A 99 25.29 6.31 12.24
C LEU A 99 24.93 7.15 13.49
N LYS A 100 24.84 6.53 14.67
CA LYS A 100 24.44 7.16 15.95
C LYS A 100 23.04 7.78 15.89
N LEU A 101 22.14 7.18 15.09
CA LEU A 101 20.73 7.58 15.02
C LEU A 101 19.92 6.74 15.99
N THR A 102 19.01 7.38 16.74
CA THR A 102 18.08 6.69 17.63
C THR A 102 16.84 6.29 16.84
N ILE A 103 16.50 5.01 16.88
CA ILE A 103 15.26 4.49 16.29
C ILE A 103 14.14 4.61 17.32
N LEU A 104 13.11 5.39 17.01
CA LEU A 104 11.92 5.53 17.85
C LEU A 104 10.95 4.35 17.64
N GLY A 105 10.86 3.84 16.40
CA GLY A 105 9.99 2.72 16.06
C GLY A 105 10.12 2.30 14.59
N PHE A 106 9.47 1.18 14.27
CA PHE A 106 9.30 0.70 12.90
C PHE A 106 7.81 0.73 12.55
N LEU A 107 7.48 1.25 11.38
CA LEU A 107 6.11 1.42 10.91
C LEU A 107 6.00 0.93 9.46
N SER A 108 4.82 0.46 9.06
CA SER A 108 4.54 0.13 7.67
C SER A 108 4.25 1.40 6.88
N SER A 109 5.07 1.68 5.86
CA SER A 109 4.80 2.77 4.90
C SER A 109 3.52 2.53 4.11
N THR A 110 3.24 1.28 3.76
CA THR A 110 2.04 0.85 3.02
C THR A 110 0.75 1.13 3.80
N LEU A 111 0.74 0.87 5.12
CA LEU A 111 -0.42 1.21 5.95
C LEU A 111 -0.60 2.73 6.02
N GLY A 112 0.46 3.48 6.33
CA GLY A 112 0.40 4.93 6.40
C GLY A 112 -0.08 5.56 5.08
N GLU A 113 0.43 5.09 3.96
CA GLU A 113 -0.03 5.51 2.63
C GLU A 113 -1.52 5.24 2.41
N SER A 114 -2.00 4.05 2.77
CA SER A 114 -3.39 3.66 2.63
C SER A 114 -4.32 4.56 3.45
N LEU A 115 -3.93 4.88 4.69
CA LEU A 115 -4.70 5.76 5.58
C LEU A 115 -4.70 7.21 5.10
N LEU A 116 -3.58 7.70 4.58
CA LEU A 116 -3.45 9.05 4.03
C LEU A 116 -4.28 9.27 2.77
N LEU A 117 -4.27 8.29 1.86
CA LEU A 117 -4.84 8.44 0.51
C LEU A 117 -6.32 8.12 0.43
N LEU A 118 -6.83 7.23 1.28
CA LEU A 118 -8.20 6.74 1.24
C LEU A 118 -9.03 7.38 2.36
N SER A 119 -10.20 7.92 2.00
CA SER A 119 -11.14 8.42 2.99
C SER A 119 -11.72 7.29 3.85
N ILE A 120 -12.22 7.61 5.04
CA ILE A 120 -12.91 6.65 5.91
C ILE A 120 -14.05 5.95 5.14
N GLU A 121 -14.83 6.71 4.36
CA GLU A 121 -15.94 6.16 3.57
C GLU A 121 -15.47 5.15 2.51
N ASP A 122 -14.33 5.41 1.86
CA ASP A 122 -13.74 4.47 0.88
C ASP A 122 -13.25 3.20 1.56
N ARG A 123 -12.63 3.31 2.73
CA ARG A 123 -12.13 2.17 3.52
C ARG A 123 -13.26 1.33 4.11
N ASP A 124 -14.37 1.95 4.55
CA ASP A 124 -15.56 1.23 5.02
C ASP A 124 -16.21 0.36 3.93
N ARG A 125 -16.04 0.75 2.66
CA ARG A 125 -16.58 0.05 1.48
C ARG A 125 -15.66 -1.00 0.89
N VAL A 126 -14.51 -1.20 1.46
CA VAL A 126 -13.37 -1.96 0.92
C VAL A 126 -12.80 -1.31 -0.34
N SER A 127 -11.56 -0.91 -0.29
CA SER A 127 -10.83 -0.32 -1.41
C SER A 127 -9.56 -1.11 -1.71
N VAL A 128 -9.16 -1.08 -2.98
CA VAL A 128 -7.85 -1.55 -3.41
C VAL A 128 -6.97 -0.35 -3.69
N LEU A 129 -5.79 -0.32 -3.11
CA LEU A 129 -4.74 0.64 -3.45
C LEU A 129 -3.64 -0.09 -4.22
N ILE A 130 -3.36 0.41 -5.43
CA ILE A 130 -2.26 -0.05 -6.27
C ILE A 130 -1.21 1.05 -6.25
N ASP A 131 -0.09 0.82 -5.55
CA ASP A 131 1.10 1.68 -5.64
C ASP A 131 2.05 1.10 -6.68
N CYS A 132 2.10 1.72 -7.86
CA CYS A 132 3.05 1.34 -8.88
C CYS A 132 4.33 2.17 -8.75
N GLY A 133 5.33 1.56 -8.14
CA GLY A 133 6.67 2.11 -7.99
C GLY A 133 7.53 1.95 -9.24
N TYR A 134 8.84 2.17 -9.07
CA TYR A 134 9.80 2.02 -10.17
C TYR A 134 10.16 0.55 -10.41
N LEU A 135 10.45 -0.22 -9.35
CA LEU A 135 10.87 -1.62 -9.44
C LEU A 135 9.72 -2.61 -9.21
N ASN A 136 8.80 -2.27 -8.33
CA ASN A 136 7.70 -3.13 -7.89
C ASN A 136 6.35 -2.41 -7.98
N THR A 137 5.29 -3.20 -7.84
CA THR A 137 3.91 -2.73 -7.70
C THR A 137 3.28 -3.43 -6.50
N GLU A 138 2.77 -2.63 -5.57
CA GLU A 138 2.07 -3.10 -4.39
C GLU A 138 0.56 -3.07 -4.65
N ILE A 139 -0.12 -4.13 -4.25
CA ILE A 139 -1.59 -4.23 -4.32
C ILE A 139 -2.08 -4.55 -2.92
N SER A 140 -2.75 -3.59 -2.31
CA SER A 140 -3.30 -3.69 -0.96
C SER A 140 -4.80 -3.61 -0.98
N VAL A 141 -5.47 -4.50 -0.25
CA VAL A 141 -6.92 -4.44 0.00
C VAL A 141 -7.12 -3.86 1.39
N ILE A 142 -7.82 -2.73 1.46
CA ILE A 142 -8.02 -1.97 2.68
C ILE A 142 -9.48 -2.03 3.10
N ARG A 143 -9.70 -2.30 4.40
CA ARG A 143 -11.00 -2.22 5.04
C ARG A 143 -10.86 -1.65 6.45
N GLY A 144 -11.65 -0.64 6.76
CA GLY A 144 -11.53 0.07 8.04
C GLY A 144 -10.15 0.68 8.23
N GLU A 145 -9.44 0.32 9.28
CA GLU A 145 -8.07 0.76 9.54
C GLU A 145 -7.01 -0.32 9.18
N ALA A 146 -7.42 -1.37 8.47
CA ALA A 146 -6.60 -2.53 8.22
C ALA A 146 -6.29 -2.75 6.75
N ILE A 147 -5.10 -3.26 6.46
CA ILE A 147 -4.79 -3.95 5.20
C ILE A 147 -5.14 -5.42 5.41
N VAL A 148 -6.17 -5.92 4.71
CA VAL A 148 -6.66 -7.30 4.88
C VAL A 148 -6.02 -8.29 3.90
N SER A 149 -5.49 -7.79 2.79
CA SER A 149 -4.68 -8.54 1.84
C SER A 149 -3.59 -7.64 1.25
N HIS A 150 -2.42 -8.18 1.02
CA HIS A 150 -1.28 -7.44 0.47
C HIS A 150 -0.44 -8.33 -0.43
N LYS A 151 -0.09 -7.81 -1.61
CA LYS A 151 0.76 -8.50 -2.58
C LYS A 151 1.74 -7.52 -3.20
N VAL A 152 2.98 -7.97 -3.36
CA VAL A 152 4.03 -7.25 -4.08
C VAL A 152 4.32 -7.99 -5.38
N LEU A 153 4.31 -7.26 -6.48
CA LEU A 153 4.71 -7.72 -7.80
C LEU A 153 6.10 -7.18 -8.12
N ASP A 154 7.01 -8.04 -8.54
CA ASP A 154 8.38 -7.66 -8.93
C ASP A 154 8.40 -6.98 -10.31
N MET A 155 7.45 -6.09 -10.55
CA MET A 155 7.31 -5.33 -11.78
C MET A 155 6.76 -3.94 -11.50
N GLY A 156 7.39 -2.91 -12.07
CA GLY A 156 6.98 -1.51 -11.94
C GLY A 156 7.35 -0.70 -13.18
N GLY A 157 7.19 0.63 -13.11
CA GLY A 157 7.42 1.53 -14.24
C GLY A 157 8.84 1.55 -14.78
N GLY A 158 9.83 1.09 -14.01
CA GLY A 158 11.22 0.95 -14.44
C GLY A 158 11.40 -0.14 -15.50
N HIS A 159 10.56 -1.16 -15.53
CA HIS A 159 10.60 -2.22 -16.53
C HIS A 159 10.25 -1.67 -17.92
N ILE A 160 9.29 -0.75 -18.03
CA ILE A 160 8.99 -0.02 -19.26
C ILE A 160 10.24 0.76 -19.72
N THR A 161 10.92 1.42 -18.78
CA THR A 161 12.16 2.17 -19.09
C THR A 161 13.28 1.26 -19.55
N ALA A 162 13.46 0.09 -18.92
CA ALA A 162 14.48 -0.88 -19.27
C ALA A 162 14.23 -1.48 -20.67
N ASP A 163 12.99 -1.82 -21.00
CA ASP A 163 12.62 -2.32 -22.31
C ASP A 163 12.85 -1.27 -23.40
N LEU A 164 12.45 -0.02 -23.19
CA LEU A 164 12.74 1.10 -24.08
C LEU A 164 14.25 1.28 -24.28
N ALA A 165 15.03 1.26 -23.19
CA ALA A 165 16.48 1.40 -23.27
C ALA A 165 17.12 0.30 -24.11
N THR A 166 16.64 -0.93 -23.96
CA THR A 166 17.14 -2.11 -24.67
C THR A 166 16.72 -2.08 -26.14
N GLN A 167 15.46 -1.86 -26.42
CA GLN A 167 14.89 -1.86 -27.78
C GLN A 167 15.48 -0.74 -28.65
N LEU A 168 15.54 0.47 -28.10
CA LEU A 168 16.02 1.65 -28.80
C LEU A 168 17.54 1.83 -28.71
N ARG A 169 18.23 0.99 -27.92
CA ARG A 169 19.67 1.05 -27.65
C ARG A 169 20.13 2.42 -27.16
N ILE A 170 19.41 2.96 -26.18
CA ILE A 170 19.65 4.28 -25.60
C ILE A 170 19.92 4.17 -24.07
N PRO A 171 20.56 5.19 -23.48
CA PRO A 171 20.73 5.23 -22.02
C PRO A 171 19.40 5.25 -21.29
N MET A 172 19.33 4.62 -20.09
CA MET A 172 18.14 4.56 -19.22
C MET A 172 17.50 5.94 -18.99
N ARG A 173 18.33 6.99 -18.84
CA ARG A 173 17.82 8.36 -18.65
C ARG A 173 17.02 8.87 -19.86
N ALA A 174 17.46 8.56 -21.08
CA ALA A 174 16.76 8.94 -22.31
C ALA A 174 15.47 8.10 -22.46
N ALA A 175 15.53 6.81 -22.16
CA ALA A 175 14.37 5.93 -22.15
C ALA A 175 13.31 6.40 -21.14
N GLU A 176 13.71 6.82 -19.94
CA GLU A 176 12.81 7.35 -18.93
C GLU A 176 12.13 8.66 -19.39
N GLN A 177 12.83 9.52 -20.13
CA GLN A 177 12.23 10.71 -20.73
C GLN A 177 11.17 10.35 -21.78
N ILE A 178 11.45 9.36 -22.64
CA ILE A 178 10.47 8.86 -23.63
C ILE A 178 9.25 8.29 -22.91
N LYS A 179 9.44 7.44 -21.90
CA LYS A 179 8.34 6.88 -21.10
C LYS A 179 7.45 7.98 -20.52
N ARG A 180 8.05 8.99 -19.88
CA ARG A 180 7.31 10.09 -19.25
C ARG A 180 6.54 10.98 -20.23
N SER A 181 7.01 11.07 -21.47
CA SER A 181 6.32 11.80 -22.54
C SER A 181 5.30 10.96 -23.29
N TYR A 182 5.26 9.65 -23.05
CA TYR A 182 4.33 8.75 -23.72
C TYR A 182 2.88 9.01 -23.27
N VAL A 183 1.95 8.92 -24.22
CA VAL A 183 0.51 9.10 -24.00
C VAL A 183 -0.21 7.85 -24.49
N PHE A 184 -0.95 7.19 -23.61
CA PHE A 184 -1.84 6.09 -23.99
C PHE A 184 -3.08 6.65 -24.69
N ASN A 185 -3.53 5.99 -25.77
CA ASN A 185 -4.69 6.40 -26.56
C ASN A 185 -4.65 7.90 -26.92
N PRO A 186 -3.63 8.34 -27.68
CA PRO A 186 -3.52 9.74 -28.06
C PRO A 186 -4.73 10.17 -28.92
N ASP A 187 -5.24 11.38 -28.68
CA ASP A 187 -6.26 11.98 -29.52
C ASP A 187 -5.73 12.18 -30.96
N GLU A 188 -6.63 12.31 -31.94
CA GLU A 188 -6.28 12.47 -33.38
C GLU A 188 -5.33 13.65 -33.67
N PHE A 189 -5.21 14.60 -32.74
CA PHE A 189 -4.33 15.76 -32.84
C PHE A 189 -2.86 15.50 -32.47
N ASP A 190 -2.54 14.37 -31.87
CA ASP A 190 -1.18 14.02 -31.42
C ASP A 190 -0.41 13.28 -32.56
N GLN A 191 -0.42 13.89 -33.77
CA GLN A 191 0.04 13.26 -35.03
C GLN A 191 1.55 13.36 -35.27
N GLU A 192 2.37 13.67 -34.29
CA GLU A 192 3.81 13.55 -34.48
C GLU A 192 4.22 12.09 -34.62
N ASN A 193 4.70 11.69 -35.80
CA ASN A 193 5.10 10.31 -36.09
C ASN A 193 6.40 9.88 -35.37
N MET A 194 7.08 10.78 -34.68
CA MET A 194 8.38 10.55 -34.06
C MET A 194 8.37 10.92 -32.56
N ALA A 195 8.92 10.06 -31.74
CA ALA A 195 9.27 10.38 -30.36
C ALA A 195 10.70 10.92 -30.32
N GLU A 196 10.90 12.05 -29.67
CA GLU A 196 12.16 12.76 -29.62
C GLU A 196 12.68 12.91 -28.21
N VAL A 197 13.99 12.76 -28.06
CA VAL A 197 14.68 12.94 -26.78
C VAL A 197 16.11 13.43 -27.02
N TYR A 198 16.68 14.11 -26.05
CA TYR A 198 18.07 14.55 -26.10
C TYR A 198 18.93 13.68 -25.20
N ASP A 199 20.08 13.23 -25.75
CA ASP A 199 21.08 12.51 -24.94
C ASP A 199 21.85 13.46 -23.98
N ALA A 200 22.73 12.88 -23.17
CA ALA A 200 23.54 13.65 -22.21
C ALA A 200 24.53 14.64 -22.90
N ARG A 201 24.75 14.49 -24.20
CA ARG A 201 25.60 15.37 -25.03
C ARG A 201 24.79 16.42 -25.81
N GLY A 202 23.46 16.49 -25.58
CA GLY A 202 22.55 17.39 -26.27
C GLY A 202 22.23 16.95 -27.71
N ARG A 203 22.56 15.75 -28.13
CA ARG A 203 22.21 15.25 -29.47
C ARG A 203 20.77 14.78 -29.46
N ARG A 204 20.03 15.22 -30.47
CA ARG A 204 18.64 14.79 -30.71
C ARG A 204 18.62 13.34 -31.18
N LEU A 205 17.84 12.53 -30.50
CA LEU A 205 17.50 11.17 -30.85
C LEU A 205 16.02 11.13 -31.21
N SER A 206 15.69 10.47 -32.31
CA SER A 206 14.33 10.41 -32.83
C SER A 206 13.97 8.99 -33.19
N PHE A 207 12.80 8.52 -32.76
CA PHE A 207 12.34 7.14 -32.93
C PHE A 207 10.92 7.12 -33.47
N PRO A 208 10.57 6.18 -34.37
CA PRO A 208 9.18 6.00 -34.79
C PRO A 208 8.28 5.77 -33.58
N ARG A 209 7.19 6.53 -33.47
CA ARG A 209 6.23 6.37 -32.34
C ARG A 209 5.66 4.95 -32.28
N GLU A 210 5.49 4.30 -33.41
CA GLU A 210 5.02 2.92 -33.46
C GLU A 210 5.93 1.97 -32.68
N VAL A 211 7.26 2.08 -32.84
CA VAL A 211 8.24 1.25 -32.12
C VAL A 211 8.19 1.54 -30.63
N VAL A 212 8.06 2.81 -30.27
CA VAL A 212 7.92 3.22 -28.86
C VAL A 212 6.62 2.67 -28.27
N ARG A 213 5.50 2.76 -29.03
CA ARG A 213 4.19 2.26 -28.62
C ARG A 213 4.23 0.75 -28.38
N GLU A 214 4.72 -0.02 -29.33
CA GLU A 214 4.84 -1.47 -29.23
C GLU A 214 5.62 -1.88 -27.97
N CYS A 215 6.73 -1.20 -27.69
CA CYS A 215 7.57 -1.46 -26.53
C CYS A 215 6.84 -1.14 -25.21
N VAL A 216 6.26 0.07 -25.10
CA VAL A 216 5.56 0.53 -23.88
C VAL A 216 4.33 -0.32 -23.59
N GLU A 217 3.50 -0.55 -24.62
CA GLU A 217 2.23 -1.27 -24.43
C GLU A 217 2.46 -2.76 -24.16
N LYS A 218 3.52 -3.38 -24.71
CA LYS A 218 3.89 -4.75 -24.36
C LYS A 218 4.12 -4.88 -22.86
N THR A 219 5.02 -4.09 -22.31
CA THR A 219 5.38 -4.15 -20.88
C THR A 219 4.21 -3.72 -19.98
N MET A 220 3.43 -2.73 -20.43
CA MET A 220 2.23 -2.31 -19.70
C MET A 220 1.15 -3.41 -19.69
N ASN A 221 0.97 -4.15 -20.77
CA ASN A 221 0.05 -5.29 -20.82
C ASN A 221 0.49 -6.42 -19.88
N GLU A 222 1.78 -6.70 -19.78
CA GLU A 222 2.32 -7.67 -18.83
C GLU A 222 2.01 -7.23 -17.38
N LEU A 223 2.27 -5.99 -17.03
CA LEU A 223 1.96 -5.44 -15.71
C LEU A 223 0.45 -5.48 -15.41
N CYS A 224 -0.38 -5.03 -16.35
CA CYS A 224 -1.85 -5.09 -16.20
C CYS A 224 -2.34 -6.53 -16.01
N GLY A 225 -1.76 -7.50 -16.72
CA GLY A 225 -2.10 -8.92 -16.56
C GLY A 225 -1.75 -9.48 -15.19
N LEU A 226 -0.60 -9.08 -14.63
CA LEU A 226 -0.22 -9.43 -13.25
C LEU A 226 -1.15 -8.80 -12.23
N ILE A 227 -1.51 -7.52 -12.39
CA ILE A 227 -2.46 -6.82 -11.53
C ILE A 227 -3.83 -7.50 -11.59
N ASP A 228 -4.38 -7.75 -12.78
CA ASP A 228 -5.67 -8.41 -12.97
C ASP A 228 -5.70 -9.81 -12.33
N THR A 229 -4.63 -10.58 -12.51
CA THR A 229 -4.49 -11.90 -11.89
C THR A 229 -4.50 -11.82 -10.36
N THR A 230 -3.79 -10.86 -9.80
CA THR A 230 -3.75 -10.63 -8.34
C THR A 230 -5.11 -10.19 -7.81
N LEU A 231 -5.80 -9.28 -8.51
CA LEU A 231 -7.14 -8.84 -8.12
C LEU A 231 -8.13 -10.02 -8.09
N LYS A 232 -8.04 -10.93 -9.06
CA LYS A 232 -8.92 -12.10 -9.15
C LYS A 232 -8.62 -13.20 -8.15
N ASN A 233 -7.35 -13.37 -7.77
CA ASN A 233 -6.94 -14.46 -6.90
C ASN A 233 -6.86 -14.06 -5.41
N ASP A 234 -6.35 -12.86 -5.13
CA ASP A 234 -5.97 -12.46 -3.77
C ASP A 234 -6.89 -11.35 -3.20
N ALA A 235 -7.70 -10.70 -4.04
CA ALA A 235 -8.55 -9.60 -3.60
C ALA A 235 -10.06 -9.89 -3.73
N VAL A 236 -10.45 -10.78 -4.64
CA VAL A 236 -11.85 -10.98 -5.03
C VAL A 236 -12.78 -11.31 -3.86
N GLU A 237 -12.33 -12.07 -2.87
CA GLU A 237 -13.11 -12.45 -1.70
C GLU A 237 -13.52 -11.27 -0.81
N PHE A 238 -12.73 -10.18 -0.86
CA PHE A 238 -12.98 -8.94 -0.11
C PHE A 238 -13.81 -7.93 -0.90
N LEU A 239 -13.80 -8.03 -2.24
CA LEU A 239 -14.41 -7.04 -3.12
C LEU A 239 -15.92 -7.21 -3.20
N GLY A 240 -16.64 -6.10 -3.19
CA GLY A 240 -18.07 -6.00 -3.38
C GLY A 240 -18.45 -5.00 -4.48
N ALA A 241 -19.74 -4.89 -4.78
CA ALA A 241 -20.24 -4.01 -5.84
C ALA A 241 -19.91 -2.52 -5.66
N ARG A 242 -19.48 -2.10 -4.48
CA ARG A 242 -19.11 -0.72 -4.16
C ARG A 242 -17.61 -0.53 -3.91
N SER A 243 -16.82 -1.59 -4.04
CA SER A 243 -15.36 -1.51 -3.91
C SER A 243 -14.78 -0.64 -5.01
N GLN A 244 -13.71 0.09 -4.66
CA GLN A 244 -13.06 1.03 -5.55
C GLN A 244 -11.58 0.70 -5.67
N ILE A 245 -11.01 0.83 -6.87
CA ILE A 245 -9.58 0.70 -7.11
C ILE A 245 -8.96 2.09 -7.23
N TYR A 246 -7.85 2.30 -6.55
CA TYR A 246 -7.04 3.51 -6.58
C TYR A 246 -5.64 3.20 -7.10
N LEU A 247 -5.10 4.07 -7.94
CA LEU A 247 -3.74 4.00 -8.48
C LEU A 247 -2.92 5.18 -7.96
N THR A 248 -1.77 4.88 -7.40
CA THR A 248 -0.76 5.83 -6.92
C THR A 248 0.65 5.41 -7.34
N GLY A 249 1.68 6.03 -6.81
CA GLY A 249 3.09 5.73 -7.11
C GLY A 249 3.63 6.45 -8.34
N GLY A 250 4.94 6.47 -8.47
CA GLY A 250 5.63 7.20 -9.54
C GLY A 250 5.90 6.42 -10.83
N GLY A 251 5.56 5.12 -10.87
CA GLY A 251 5.91 4.22 -11.96
C GLY A 251 5.11 4.46 -13.23
N ILE A 252 3.78 4.38 -13.12
CA ILE A 252 2.86 4.54 -14.25
C ILE A 252 1.79 5.60 -14.00
N SER A 253 1.46 5.94 -12.75
CA SER A 253 0.35 6.83 -12.43
C SER A 253 0.51 8.25 -13.01
N MET A 254 1.75 8.66 -13.30
CA MET A 254 2.07 9.94 -13.93
C MET A 254 2.10 9.90 -15.46
N MET A 255 1.99 8.72 -16.09
CA MET A 255 1.90 8.59 -17.54
C MET A 255 0.47 8.93 -17.99
N ARG A 256 0.35 9.82 -18.99
CA ARG A 256 -0.97 10.26 -19.49
C ARG A 256 -1.75 9.09 -20.08
N GLY A 257 -2.97 8.88 -19.63
CA GLY A 257 -3.85 7.79 -20.07
C GLY A 257 -3.57 6.43 -19.44
N ALA A 258 -2.47 6.23 -18.66
CA ALA A 258 -2.13 4.93 -18.07
C ALA A 258 -3.20 4.41 -17.11
N ARG A 259 -3.83 5.29 -16.32
CA ARG A 259 -4.95 4.94 -15.45
C ARG A 259 -6.13 4.35 -16.23
N ASP A 260 -6.52 5.00 -17.32
CA ASP A 260 -7.66 4.57 -18.13
C ASP A 260 -7.33 3.28 -18.89
N TYR A 261 -6.08 3.15 -19.35
CA TYR A 261 -5.56 1.92 -19.93
C TYR A 261 -5.61 0.75 -18.93
N LEU A 262 -5.15 0.96 -17.70
CA LEU A 262 -5.27 -0.05 -16.63
C LEU A 262 -6.73 -0.39 -16.35
N SER A 263 -7.60 0.63 -16.22
CA SER A 263 -9.04 0.44 -15.98
C SER A 263 -9.69 -0.44 -17.04
N GLU A 264 -9.36 -0.24 -18.31
CA GLU A 264 -9.84 -1.07 -19.43
C GLU A 264 -9.35 -2.52 -19.29
N LYS A 265 -8.06 -2.72 -18.98
CA LYS A 265 -7.46 -4.05 -18.90
C LYS A 265 -7.97 -4.88 -17.72
N VAL A 266 -8.20 -4.27 -16.57
CA VAL A 266 -8.74 -4.97 -15.39
C VAL A 266 -10.27 -5.03 -15.37
N GLY A 267 -10.94 -4.33 -16.29
CA GLY A 267 -12.40 -4.32 -16.39
C GLY A 267 -13.14 -3.66 -15.21
N MET A 268 -12.42 -2.84 -14.42
CA MET A 268 -12.94 -2.13 -13.25
C MET A 268 -12.51 -0.66 -13.28
N PRO A 269 -13.35 0.29 -12.83
CA PRO A 269 -12.97 1.68 -12.75
C PRO A 269 -11.78 1.90 -11.79
N VAL A 270 -10.72 2.55 -12.29
CA VAL A 270 -9.55 2.93 -11.51
C VAL A 270 -9.54 4.44 -11.32
N LYS A 271 -9.36 4.91 -10.08
CA LYS A 271 -9.20 6.33 -9.74
C LYS A 271 -7.73 6.63 -9.46
N ALA A 272 -7.26 7.78 -9.91
CA ALA A 272 -5.95 8.26 -9.46
C ALA A 272 -6.03 8.76 -8.02
N SER A 273 -5.02 8.48 -7.21
CA SER A 273 -4.88 8.97 -5.85
C SER A 273 -3.48 9.54 -5.63
N ALA A 274 -3.42 10.65 -4.91
CA ALA A 274 -2.18 11.33 -4.52
C ALA A 274 -2.42 12.14 -3.25
N PRO A 275 -1.36 12.46 -2.49
CA PRO A 275 -1.47 13.31 -1.30
C PRO A 275 -2.10 14.67 -1.61
N LYS A 276 -2.98 15.15 -0.71
CA LYS A 276 -3.67 16.44 -0.87
C LYS A 276 -2.92 17.58 -0.18
N THR A 277 -1.61 17.68 -0.42
CA THR A 277 -0.74 18.71 0.18
C THR A 277 -0.36 19.76 -0.85
N ALA A 278 -0.20 21.02 -0.44
CA ALA A 278 0.00 22.15 -1.37
C ALA A 278 1.28 22.04 -2.22
N LYS A 279 2.33 21.37 -1.73
CA LYS A 279 3.64 21.31 -2.41
C LYS A 279 4.08 19.88 -2.78
N MET A 280 3.47 18.86 -2.19
CA MET A 280 3.82 17.45 -2.37
C MET A 280 2.59 16.64 -2.76
N ASN A 281 1.85 17.12 -3.75
CA ASN A 281 0.63 16.49 -4.26
C ASN A 281 0.86 15.48 -5.40
N SER A 282 2.11 15.09 -5.60
CA SER A 282 2.44 14.06 -6.61
C SER A 282 2.37 12.66 -5.99
N PRO A 283 1.90 11.65 -6.75
CA PRO A 283 1.89 10.26 -6.30
C PRO A 283 3.24 9.71 -5.86
N VAL A 284 4.35 10.30 -6.32
CA VAL A 284 5.71 9.90 -5.91
C VAL A 284 6.01 10.14 -4.43
N TYR A 285 5.20 10.94 -3.74
CA TYR A 285 5.36 11.25 -2.32
C TYR A 285 4.43 10.45 -1.41
N SER A 286 3.56 9.62 -1.98
CA SER A 286 2.48 8.95 -1.25
C SER A 286 2.99 8.13 -0.06
N SER A 287 3.92 7.23 -0.29
CA SER A 287 4.49 6.35 0.73
C SER A 287 5.26 7.13 1.81
N ALA A 288 6.08 8.13 1.41
CA ALA A 288 6.84 8.94 2.36
C ALA A 288 5.94 9.82 3.24
N LEU A 289 4.92 10.45 2.66
CA LEU A 289 3.96 11.26 3.42
C LEU A 289 3.04 10.41 4.28
N GLY A 290 2.62 9.24 3.81
CA GLY A 290 1.87 8.28 4.61
C GLY A 290 2.64 7.81 5.84
N LEU A 291 3.95 7.55 5.70
CA LEU A 291 4.81 7.23 6.84
C LEU A 291 4.91 8.36 7.85
N ILE A 292 5.01 9.61 7.38
CA ILE A 292 5.04 10.79 8.25
C ILE A 292 3.70 10.94 8.99
N ASP A 293 2.59 10.83 8.28
CA ASP A 293 1.23 10.96 8.81
C ASP A 293 0.97 9.95 9.94
N ILE A 294 1.18 8.66 9.68
CA ILE A 294 1.00 7.62 10.70
C ILE A 294 1.96 7.77 11.89
N THR A 295 3.15 8.39 11.67
CA THR A 295 4.08 8.69 12.75
C THR A 295 3.51 9.76 13.68
N PHE A 296 2.96 10.84 13.13
CA PHE A 296 2.33 11.91 13.94
C PHE A 296 1.11 11.40 14.68
N ASP A 297 0.23 10.64 14.03
CA ASP A 297 -0.92 10.00 14.69
C ASP A 297 -0.49 9.12 15.88
N SER A 298 0.63 8.41 15.72
CA SER A 298 1.16 7.57 16.80
C SER A 298 1.69 8.38 17.98
N ILE A 299 2.24 9.57 17.73
CA ILE A 299 2.72 10.49 18.78
C ILE A 299 1.53 11.13 19.50
N GLU A 300 0.54 11.68 18.78
CA GLU A 300 -0.61 12.35 19.36
C GLU A 300 -1.46 11.42 20.26
N ARG A 301 -1.64 10.16 19.85
CA ARG A 301 -2.34 9.15 20.67
C ARG A 301 -1.59 8.83 21.97
N HIS A 302 -0.26 9.02 22.02
CA HIS A 302 0.55 8.79 23.20
C HIS A 302 0.57 9.96 24.16
N ASP A 303 0.49 11.19 23.66
CA ASP A 303 0.40 12.39 24.49
C ASP A 303 -0.98 12.50 25.19
N ALA A 304 -2.02 11.86 24.63
CA ALA A 304 -3.35 11.79 25.23
C ALA A 304 -3.46 10.77 26.37
N ASP A 305 -2.62 9.72 26.35
CA ASP A 305 -2.55 8.66 27.37
C ASP A 305 -1.24 8.79 28.16
N ASP A 306 -1.16 9.63 29.13
CA ASP A 306 -0.06 10.06 30.02
C ASP A 306 0.98 8.98 30.47
N ASP A 307 1.41 8.10 29.57
CA ASP A 307 2.48 7.12 29.81
C ASP A 307 3.43 7.00 28.59
N SER A 308 4.67 7.31 28.85
CA SER A 308 5.82 7.45 27.95
C SER A 308 5.76 6.66 26.63
N PHE A 309 5.98 7.38 25.53
CA PHE A 309 6.16 6.90 24.13
C PHE A 309 7.00 5.61 23.99
N GLY A 310 7.95 5.39 24.92
CA GLY A 310 8.77 4.18 24.95
C GLY A 310 8.10 2.94 25.51
N SER A 311 7.04 3.05 26.31
CA SER A 311 6.51 1.91 27.07
C SER A 311 5.49 1.06 26.29
N LYS A 312 4.68 1.64 25.43
CA LYS A 312 3.65 0.90 24.67
C LYS A 312 4.21 0.31 23.37
N LEU A 313 5.11 0.99 22.66
CA LEU A 313 5.90 0.37 21.57
C LEU A 313 6.80 -0.77 22.09
N THR A 314 7.34 -0.65 23.31
CA THR A 314 8.11 -1.70 23.97
C THR A 314 7.25 -2.68 24.79
N GLY A 315 6.01 -2.37 25.09
CA GLY A 315 5.06 -3.26 25.78
C GLY A 315 4.78 -4.53 24.96
N PHE A 316 4.76 -4.44 23.63
CA PHE A 316 4.73 -5.60 22.74
C PHE A 316 6.04 -6.43 22.79
N LEU A 317 7.16 -5.80 23.10
CA LEU A 317 8.48 -6.47 23.20
C LEU A 317 8.79 -7.01 24.59
N LYS A 318 8.08 -6.60 25.65
CA LYS A 318 8.36 -6.96 27.04
C LYS A 318 7.49 -8.06 27.65
N LYS A 319 6.47 -8.57 26.97
CA LYS A 319 5.71 -9.74 27.47
C LYS A 319 6.34 -11.08 27.09
N LYS A 320 7.68 -11.20 27.16
CA LYS A 320 8.38 -12.49 27.30
C LYS A 320 9.59 -12.33 28.22
N LYS A 321 9.37 -12.60 29.49
CA LYS A 321 10.32 -13.29 30.35
C LYS A 321 9.57 -14.40 31.08
#